data_c134bd200a2f997a095d8a42929e07dd
#
_entry.id   c134bd200a2f997a095d8a42929e07dd
#
_cell.length_a   1.000
_cell.length_b   1.000
_cell.length_c   1.000
_cell.angle_alpha   90.00
_cell.angle_beta   90.00
_cell.angle_gamma   90.00
#
_symmetry.space_group_name_H-M   'P 1'
#
loop_
_entity.id
_entity.type
_entity.pdbx_description
1 polymer ?
#
loop_
_entity_poly.entity_id
_entity_poly.type
_entity_poly.pdbx_seq_one_letter_code
_entity_poly.pdbx_strand_id
1 'polypeptide(L)'
;MRRKVTLKQIAKELDISISTVSKSLRDSHEISEETRLKVKAFAKLYNYKPNNIALSLKNKKTKTIGIIIPEIVHHFFATVISGIEHVANEYGYNVIVTLSDESFDKEVINLEMLASGSTDGFIMSLSKETQLKKDFHHLEEVINQGMPVVLFDRITNDVFCDKVIIDDQLAAYNASEFFITNNYKNIALITTVDYVSVGKLRTEGYLKAL
;
A
#
# COMPACT_ATOMS: atom_id res chain seq x y z
N MET A 1 -33.58 7.68 13.49
CA MET A 1 -32.18 7.21 13.47
C MET A 1 -31.95 6.14 14.54
N ARG A 2 -31.59 4.89 14.19
CA ARG A 2 -31.21 3.89 15.21
C ARG A 2 -29.89 4.32 15.85
N ARG A 3 -29.88 4.53 17.15
CA ARG A 3 -28.67 4.88 17.91
C ARG A 3 -27.65 3.72 17.80
N LYS A 4 -26.47 4.02 17.32
CA LYS A 4 -25.37 3.03 17.18
C LYS A 4 -24.97 2.59 18.60
N VAL A 5 -25.08 1.29 18.90
CA VAL A 5 -24.70 0.74 20.20
C VAL A 5 -23.18 0.91 20.41
N THR A 6 -22.77 1.23 21.62
CA THR A 6 -21.37 1.46 21.98
C THR A 6 -20.88 0.39 22.97
N LEU A 7 -19.54 0.22 23.09
CA LEU A 7 -18.94 -0.66 24.13
C LEU A 7 -19.46 -0.36 25.52
N LYS A 8 -19.64 0.93 25.85
CA LYS A 8 -20.15 1.38 27.14
C LYS A 8 -21.60 0.93 27.39
N GLN A 9 -22.43 0.91 26.36
CA GLN A 9 -23.80 0.42 26.46
C GLN A 9 -23.85 -1.10 26.63
N ILE A 10 -23.03 -1.85 25.85
CA ILE A 10 -22.93 -3.31 26.04
C ILE A 10 -22.49 -3.64 27.47
N ALA A 11 -21.48 -2.95 27.97
CA ALA A 11 -20.98 -3.13 29.33
C ALA A 11 -22.07 -2.91 30.39
N LYS A 12 -22.88 -1.85 30.22
CA LYS A 12 -23.99 -1.50 31.11
C LYS A 12 -25.10 -2.55 31.07
N GLU A 13 -25.51 -3.00 29.88
CA GLU A 13 -26.59 -3.98 29.71
C GLU A 13 -26.23 -5.37 30.24
N LEU A 14 -24.95 -5.75 30.17
CA LEU A 14 -24.47 -7.04 30.64
C LEU A 14 -23.90 -7.00 32.05
N ASP A 15 -23.95 -5.84 32.72
CA ASP A 15 -23.38 -5.62 34.08
C ASP A 15 -21.92 -6.06 34.22
N ILE A 16 -21.09 -5.73 33.23
CA ILE A 16 -19.66 -6.02 33.19
C ILE A 16 -18.85 -4.78 32.81
N SER A 17 -17.52 -4.86 33.03
CA SER A 17 -16.65 -3.73 32.68
C SER A 17 -16.48 -3.56 31.16
N ILE A 18 -16.21 -2.33 30.70
CA ILE A 18 -15.89 -2.05 29.29
C ILE A 18 -14.67 -2.86 28.84
N SER A 19 -13.69 -3.06 29.72
CA SER A 19 -12.52 -3.87 29.45
C SER A 19 -12.88 -5.35 29.23
N THR A 20 -13.80 -5.88 30.02
CA THR A 20 -14.33 -7.25 29.86
C THR A 20 -15.02 -7.41 28.52
N VAL A 21 -15.90 -6.47 28.12
CA VAL A 21 -16.54 -6.47 26.79
C VAL A 21 -15.49 -6.45 25.68
N SER A 22 -14.51 -5.53 25.77
CA SER A 22 -13.44 -5.40 24.77
C SER A 22 -12.57 -6.65 24.66
N LYS A 23 -12.23 -7.31 25.78
CA LYS A 23 -11.48 -8.56 25.80
C LYS A 23 -12.30 -9.73 25.27
N SER A 24 -13.59 -9.80 25.60
CA SER A 24 -14.51 -10.84 25.09
C SER A 24 -14.67 -10.79 23.57
N LEU A 25 -14.79 -9.60 23.00
CA LEU A 25 -14.90 -9.43 21.53
C LEU A 25 -13.63 -9.79 20.77
N ARG A 26 -12.48 -9.85 21.46
CA ARG A 26 -11.18 -10.24 20.89
C ARG A 26 -10.76 -11.67 21.26
N ASP A 27 -11.68 -12.47 21.78
CA ASP A 27 -11.43 -13.87 22.19
C ASP A 27 -10.33 -14.05 23.24
N SER A 28 -10.09 -13.04 24.09
CA SER A 28 -9.05 -13.12 25.11
C SER A 28 -9.31 -14.29 26.06
N HIS A 29 -8.27 -15.10 26.28
CA HIS A 29 -8.29 -16.24 27.22
C HIS A 29 -8.50 -15.83 28.67
N GLU A 30 -8.28 -14.56 29.01
CA GLU A 30 -8.50 -14.00 30.36
C GLU A 30 -9.99 -13.95 30.74
N ILE A 31 -10.90 -14.12 29.79
CA ILE A 31 -12.36 -14.05 30.01
C ILE A 31 -12.96 -15.42 29.81
N SER A 32 -13.84 -15.83 30.72
CA SER A 32 -14.53 -17.12 30.65
C SER A 32 -15.29 -17.28 29.32
N GLU A 33 -15.37 -18.50 28.84
CA GLU A 33 -16.07 -18.83 27.60
C GLU A 33 -17.54 -18.39 27.64
N GLU A 34 -18.22 -18.59 28.75
CA GLU A 34 -19.60 -18.16 28.96
C GLU A 34 -19.77 -16.65 28.76
N THR A 35 -18.88 -15.86 29.38
CA THR A 35 -18.91 -14.37 29.23
C THR A 35 -18.63 -13.95 27.81
N ARG A 36 -17.65 -14.58 27.13
CA ARG A 36 -17.34 -14.30 25.72
C ARG A 36 -18.54 -14.57 24.82
N LEU A 37 -19.20 -15.72 25.00
CA LEU A 37 -20.39 -16.08 24.22
C LEU A 37 -21.54 -15.08 24.45
N LYS A 38 -21.83 -14.70 25.70
CA LYS A 38 -22.85 -13.71 26.04
C LYS A 38 -22.58 -12.36 25.35
N VAL A 39 -21.34 -11.87 25.45
CA VAL A 39 -20.95 -10.59 24.83
C VAL A 39 -21.05 -10.65 23.31
N LYS A 40 -20.60 -11.73 22.69
CA LYS A 40 -20.67 -11.89 21.22
C LYS A 40 -22.12 -12.00 20.74
N ALA A 41 -22.97 -12.72 21.44
CA ALA A 41 -24.40 -12.83 21.12
C ALA A 41 -25.07 -11.47 21.18
N PHE A 42 -24.81 -10.69 22.23
CA PHE A 42 -25.34 -9.32 22.39
C PHE A 42 -24.84 -8.40 21.27
N ALA A 43 -23.53 -8.41 21.00
CA ALA A 43 -22.94 -7.61 19.92
C ALA A 43 -23.55 -7.96 18.55
N LYS A 44 -23.79 -9.24 18.27
CA LYS A 44 -24.43 -9.70 17.03
C LYS A 44 -25.89 -9.24 16.94
N LEU A 45 -26.66 -9.35 18.03
CA LEU A 45 -28.08 -8.95 18.10
C LEU A 45 -28.27 -7.46 17.77
N TYR A 46 -27.35 -6.62 18.25
CA TYR A 46 -27.40 -5.17 18.05
C TYR A 46 -26.54 -4.65 16.89
N ASN A 47 -26.00 -5.55 16.05
CA ASN A 47 -25.09 -5.23 14.95
C ASN A 47 -23.93 -4.33 15.40
N TYR A 48 -23.41 -4.54 16.60
CA TYR A 48 -22.26 -3.82 17.09
C TYR A 48 -21.00 -4.24 16.33
N LYS A 49 -20.29 -3.27 15.77
CA LYS A 49 -18.95 -3.46 15.23
C LYS A 49 -17.96 -2.61 16.02
N PRO A 50 -16.82 -3.17 16.45
CA PRO A 50 -15.75 -2.39 17.06
C PRO A 50 -15.41 -1.16 16.20
N ASN A 51 -15.14 -0.04 16.84
CA ASN A 51 -14.66 1.13 16.12
C ASN A 51 -13.15 0.97 15.84
N ASN A 52 -12.81 0.69 14.59
CA ASN A 52 -11.42 0.48 14.18
C ASN A 52 -10.55 1.72 14.45
N ILE A 53 -11.10 2.93 14.35
CA ILE A 53 -10.37 4.17 14.68
C ILE A 53 -9.97 4.19 16.15
N ALA A 54 -10.89 3.81 17.06
CA ALA A 54 -10.57 3.73 18.49
C ALA A 54 -9.59 2.61 18.82
N LEU A 55 -9.60 1.52 18.04
CA LEU A 55 -8.65 0.41 18.17
C LEU A 55 -7.27 0.81 17.63
N SER A 56 -7.20 1.50 16.52
CA SER A 56 -5.93 1.98 15.94
C SER A 56 -5.23 2.98 16.85
N LEU A 57 -5.97 3.92 17.45
CA LEU A 57 -5.44 4.84 18.45
C LEU A 57 -4.85 4.11 19.65
N LYS A 58 -5.53 3.06 20.14
CA LYS A 58 -5.06 2.25 21.27
C LYS A 58 -3.82 1.44 20.92
N ASN A 59 -3.79 0.84 19.74
CA ASN A 59 -2.73 -0.07 19.31
C ASN A 59 -1.60 0.64 18.57
N LYS A 60 -1.73 1.93 18.29
CA LYS A 60 -0.83 2.75 17.45
C LYS A 60 -0.59 2.12 16.07
N LYS A 61 -1.57 1.37 15.54
CA LYS A 61 -1.54 0.72 14.24
C LYS A 61 -2.92 0.72 13.62
N THR A 62 -3.00 1.14 12.36
CA THR A 62 -4.24 1.15 11.58
C THR A 62 -4.53 -0.19 10.92
N LYS A 63 -3.50 -1.02 10.76
CA LYS A 63 -3.53 -2.25 9.97
C LYS A 63 -3.98 -1.97 8.52
N THR A 64 -3.47 -0.89 7.97
CA THR A 64 -3.76 -0.46 6.60
C THR A 64 -2.47 -0.01 5.91
N ILE A 65 -2.28 -0.43 4.67
CA ILE A 65 -1.17 -0.01 3.80
C ILE A 65 -1.75 0.89 2.71
N GLY A 66 -1.12 2.04 2.47
CA GLY A 66 -1.41 2.91 1.34
C GLY A 66 -0.68 2.43 0.09
N ILE A 67 -1.40 2.25 -1.02
CA ILE A 67 -0.81 2.00 -2.33
C ILE A 67 -1.06 3.24 -3.18
N ILE A 68 0.02 3.84 -3.70
CA ILE A 68 -0.06 5.00 -4.60
C ILE A 68 0.58 4.62 -5.93
N ILE A 69 -0.20 4.67 -7.00
CA ILE A 69 0.23 4.30 -8.36
C ILE A 69 -0.22 5.36 -9.37
N PRO A 70 0.45 5.47 -10.53
CA PRO A 70 0.05 6.41 -11.56
C PRO A 70 -1.35 6.18 -12.09
N GLU A 71 -1.67 4.94 -12.42
CA GLU A 71 -2.95 4.55 -13.03
C GLU A 71 -3.28 3.07 -12.80
N ILE A 72 -4.55 2.70 -12.92
CA ILE A 72 -5.02 1.33 -12.68
C ILE A 72 -5.36 0.57 -13.97
N VAL A 73 -5.47 1.27 -15.09
CA VAL A 73 -5.91 0.67 -16.38
C VAL A 73 -4.90 -0.31 -16.97
N HIS A 74 -3.62 -0.18 -16.62
CA HIS A 74 -2.60 -1.12 -17.06
C HIS A 74 -2.62 -2.42 -16.27
N HIS A 75 -2.64 -3.54 -16.98
CA HIS A 75 -2.62 -4.89 -16.41
C HIS A 75 -1.50 -5.09 -15.38
N PHE A 76 -0.34 -4.47 -15.60
CA PHE A 76 0.81 -4.53 -14.69
C PHE A 76 0.44 -4.04 -13.29
N PHE A 77 -0.04 -2.81 -13.15
CA PHE A 77 -0.40 -2.26 -11.84
C PHE A 77 -1.54 -3.01 -11.17
N ALA A 78 -2.55 -3.44 -11.94
CA ALA A 78 -3.65 -4.24 -11.41
C ALA A 78 -3.15 -5.58 -10.83
N THR A 79 -2.20 -6.22 -11.51
CA THR A 79 -1.59 -7.48 -11.04
C THR A 79 -0.74 -7.28 -9.79
N VAL A 80 0.06 -6.20 -9.74
CA VAL A 80 0.86 -5.84 -8.56
C VAL A 80 -0.04 -5.58 -7.35
N ILE A 81 -1.11 -4.78 -7.53
CA ILE A 81 -2.08 -4.52 -6.45
C ILE A 81 -2.69 -5.82 -5.92
N SER A 82 -3.10 -6.72 -6.83
CA SER A 82 -3.67 -8.02 -6.43
C SER A 82 -2.67 -8.85 -5.61
N GLY A 83 -1.39 -8.84 -5.99
CA GLY A 83 -0.33 -9.52 -5.22
C GLY A 83 -0.10 -8.90 -3.84
N ILE A 84 -0.06 -7.57 -3.76
CA ILE A 84 0.09 -6.84 -2.50
C ILE A 84 -1.11 -7.11 -1.59
N GLU A 85 -2.33 -7.03 -2.12
CA GLU A 85 -3.57 -7.23 -1.36
C GLU A 85 -3.63 -8.65 -0.78
N HIS A 86 -3.28 -9.66 -1.57
CA HIS A 86 -3.24 -11.05 -1.13
C HIS A 86 -2.31 -11.23 0.08
N VAL A 87 -1.07 -10.77 -0.02
CA VAL A 87 -0.09 -10.87 1.07
C VAL A 87 -0.50 -10.01 2.27
N ALA A 88 -0.98 -8.79 2.05
CA ALA A 88 -1.45 -7.91 3.13
C ALA A 88 -2.56 -8.57 3.95
N ASN A 89 -3.53 -9.20 3.30
CA ASN A 89 -4.62 -9.92 3.96
C ASN A 89 -4.12 -11.09 4.83
N GLU A 90 -3.13 -11.85 4.40
CA GLU A 90 -2.53 -12.93 5.20
C GLU A 90 -1.95 -12.41 6.52
N TYR A 91 -1.41 -11.19 6.52
CA TYR A 91 -0.88 -10.52 7.72
C TYR A 91 -1.92 -9.65 8.45
N GLY A 92 -3.19 -9.70 8.05
CA GLY A 92 -4.30 -8.96 8.66
C GLY A 92 -4.24 -7.46 8.40
N TYR A 93 -3.66 -7.05 7.27
CA TYR A 93 -3.68 -5.68 6.76
C TYR A 93 -4.74 -5.52 5.68
N ASN A 94 -5.34 -4.33 5.62
CA ASN A 94 -6.13 -3.87 4.48
C ASN A 94 -5.24 -3.00 3.57
N VAL A 95 -5.67 -2.80 2.34
CA VAL A 95 -5.02 -1.85 1.43
C VAL A 95 -5.97 -0.73 1.03
N ILE A 96 -5.44 0.49 0.91
CA ILE A 96 -6.13 1.62 0.29
C ILE A 96 -5.32 2.00 -0.95
N VAL A 97 -5.97 1.97 -2.11
CA VAL A 97 -5.34 2.34 -3.38
C VAL A 97 -5.76 3.74 -3.76
N THR A 98 -4.79 4.58 -4.10
CA THR A 98 -5.00 5.92 -4.67
C THR A 98 -4.22 6.09 -5.97
N LEU A 99 -4.72 6.95 -6.84
CA LEU A 99 -4.14 7.21 -8.16
C LEU A 99 -3.55 8.60 -8.21
N SER A 100 -2.28 8.70 -8.61
CA SER A 100 -1.63 9.99 -8.83
C SER A 100 -1.95 10.59 -10.21
N ASP A 101 -2.51 9.80 -11.13
CA ASP A 101 -2.80 10.24 -12.51
C ASP A 101 -1.60 10.91 -13.19
N GLU A 102 -0.41 10.36 -12.96
CA GLU A 102 0.88 10.88 -13.47
C GLU A 102 1.23 12.29 -12.99
N SER A 103 0.51 12.83 -11.99
CA SER A 103 0.66 14.17 -11.45
C SER A 103 1.43 14.17 -10.13
N PHE A 104 2.42 15.05 -10.02
CA PHE A 104 3.17 15.33 -8.79
C PHE A 104 2.25 15.83 -7.67
N ASP A 105 1.41 16.81 -7.95
CA ASP A 105 0.55 17.43 -6.96
C ASP A 105 -0.46 16.42 -6.38
N LYS A 106 -1.02 15.54 -7.22
CA LYS A 106 -1.91 14.47 -6.75
C LYS A 106 -1.17 13.41 -5.94
N GLU A 107 0.08 13.09 -6.31
CA GLU A 107 0.91 12.16 -5.54
C GLU A 107 1.17 12.70 -4.14
N VAL A 108 1.54 14.00 -4.02
CA VAL A 108 1.71 14.70 -2.74
C VAL A 108 0.43 14.65 -1.91
N ILE A 109 -0.70 15.13 -2.46
CA ILE A 109 -2.00 15.18 -1.77
C ILE A 109 -2.43 13.79 -1.28
N ASN A 110 -2.28 12.76 -2.11
CA ASN A 110 -2.64 11.38 -1.73
C ASN A 110 -1.77 10.86 -0.58
N LEU A 111 -0.48 11.13 -0.63
CA LEU A 111 0.46 10.71 0.40
C LEU A 111 0.17 11.40 1.73
N GLU A 112 0.02 12.71 1.74
CA GLU A 112 -0.32 13.50 2.93
C GLU A 112 -1.66 13.06 3.55
N MET A 113 -2.69 12.89 2.71
CA MET A 113 -4.02 12.45 3.16
C MET A 113 -3.96 11.09 3.86
N LEU A 114 -3.24 10.14 3.30
CA LEU A 114 -3.12 8.79 3.87
C LEU A 114 -2.18 8.77 5.09
N ALA A 115 -1.12 9.59 5.10
CA ALA A 115 -0.17 9.71 6.21
C ALA A 115 -0.84 10.29 7.48
N SER A 116 -1.91 11.05 7.33
CA SER A 116 -2.65 11.67 8.45
C SER A 116 -3.40 10.66 9.36
N GLY A 117 -2.81 9.48 9.62
CA GLY A 117 -3.33 8.47 10.55
C GLY A 117 -4.24 7.43 9.92
N SER A 118 -4.26 7.32 8.57
CA SER A 118 -5.07 6.35 7.85
C SER A 118 -4.33 5.06 7.53
N THR A 119 -2.99 5.11 7.46
CA THR A 119 -2.13 3.98 7.06
C THR A 119 -0.95 3.80 8.01
N ASP A 120 -0.33 2.62 7.98
CA ASP A 120 0.86 2.27 8.74
C ASP A 120 2.14 2.37 7.87
N GLY A 121 2.00 2.57 6.57
CA GLY A 121 3.10 2.70 5.62
C GLY A 121 2.59 2.68 4.18
N PHE A 122 3.53 2.81 3.22
CA PHE A 122 3.23 3.01 1.81
C PHE A 122 3.98 2.06 0.89
N ILE A 123 3.32 1.67 -0.20
CA ILE A 123 3.93 1.03 -1.37
C ILE A 123 3.60 1.90 -2.58
N MET A 124 4.62 2.42 -3.28
CA MET A 124 4.41 3.45 -4.29
C MET A 124 5.18 3.16 -5.57
N SER A 125 4.59 3.54 -6.71
CA SER A 125 5.28 3.74 -7.98
C SER A 125 5.16 5.21 -8.36
N LEU A 126 6.29 5.88 -8.56
CA LEU A 126 6.33 7.33 -8.77
C LEU A 126 5.60 7.77 -10.03
N SER A 127 4.94 8.91 -9.96
CA SER A 127 4.36 9.55 -11.13
C SER A 127 5.45 10.01 -12.11
N LYS A 128 5.08 10.10 -13.38
CA LYS A 128 5.95 10.68 -14.42
C LYS A 128 6.42 12.09 -14.03
N GLU A 129 5.50 12.90 -13.54
CA GLU A 129 5.80 14.29 -13.23
C GLU A 129 6.78 14.41 -12.05
N THR A 130 6.68 13.54 -11.04
CA THR A 130 7.63 13.44 -9.92
C THR A 130 9.03 13.09 -10.42
N GLN A 131 9.15 12.12 -11.32
CA GLN A 131 10.44 11.75 -11.90
C GLN A 131 11.04 12.86 -12.77
N LEU A 132 10.22 13.62 -13.51
CA LEU A 132 10.67 14.76 -14.31
C LEU A 132 11.12 15.95 -13.46
N LYS A 133 10.36 16.28 -12.42
CA LYS A 133 10.68 17.36 -11.49
C LYS A 133 11.89 17.06 -10.63
N LYS A 134 12.17 15.76 -10.37
CA LYS A 134 13.17 15.29 -9.39
C LYS A 134 12.96 15.92 -8.02
N ASP A 135 11.73 16.12 -7.66
CA ASP A 135 11.32 16.65 -6.37
C ASP A 135 10.66 15.52 -5.56
N PHE A 136 11.26 15.16 -4.45
CA PHE A 136 10.87 14.01 -3.62
C PHE A 136 10.59 14.41 -2.17
N HIS A 137 10.41 15.69 -1.89
CA HIS A 137 10.23 16.22 -0.53
C HIS A 137 9.09 15.52 0.22
N HIS A 138 7.98 15.22 -0.45
CA HIS A 138 6.82 14.54 0.13
C HIS A 138 7.15 13.13 0.64
N LEU A 139 8.06 12.41 -0.03
CA LEU A 139 8.55 11.11 0.43
C LEU A 139 9.42 11.27 1.67
N GLU A 140 10.35 12.23 1.62
CA GLU A 140 11.26 12.52 2.75
C GLU A 140 10.47 12.92 4.00
N GLU A 141 9.44 13.73 3.85
CA GLU A 141 8.60 14.16 4.96
C GLU A 141 7.92 12.99 5.67
N VAL A 142 7.29 12.06 4.95
CA VAL A 142 6.61 10.91 5.59
C VAL A 142 7.61 9.92 6.17
N ILE A 143 8.78 9.73 5.54
CA ILE A 143 9.85 8.90 6.07
C ILE A 143 10.41 9.51 7.36
N ASN A 144 10.62 10.82 7.41
CA ASN A 144 11.08 11.53 8.60
C ASN A 144 10.04 11.49 9.75
N GLN A 145 8.76 11.33 9.43
CA GLN A 145 7.70 11.06 10.41
C GLN A 145 7.72 9.61 10.93
N GLY A 146 8.61 8.76 10.41
CA GLY A 146 8.76 7.37 10.82
C GLY A 146 7.84 6.41 10.08
N MET A 147 7.24 6.82 8.97
CA MET A 147 6.40 5.95 8.15
C MET A 147 7.25 5.20 7.13
N PRO A 148 7.18 3.86 7.07
CA PRO A 148 7.89 3.08 6.07
C PRO A 148 7.31 3.33 4.66
N VAL A 149 8.21 3.52 3.70
CA VAL A 149 7.91 3.66 2.27
C VAL A 149 8.68 2.61 1.50
N VAL A 150 8.00 1.92 0.61
CA VAL A 150 8.58 1.00 -0.37
C VAL A 150 8.26 1.50 -1.77
N LEU A 151 9.27 1.76 -2.57
CA LEU A 151 9.08 2.10 -3.98
C LEU A 151 9.16 0.84 -4.85
N PHE A 152 8.38 0.80 -5.93
CA PHE A 152 8.46 -0.28 -6.91
C PHE A 152 8.34 0.26 -8.34
N ASP A 153 8.89 -0.48 -9.31
CA ASP A 153 8.87 -0.14 -10.74
C ASP A 153 9.53 1.21 -11.03
N ARG A 154 8.81 2.31 -10.84
CA ARG A 154 9.32 3.67 -11.02
C ARG A 154 9.84 4.20 -9.69
N ILE A 155 11.14 4.25 -9.56
CA ILE A 155 11.84 4.58 -8.33
C ILE A 155 12.70 5.83 -8.46
N THR A 156 13.22 6.31 -7.32
CA THR A 156 14.36 7.23 -7.25
C THR A 156 15.44 6.68 -6.33
N ASN A 157 16.69 7.02 -6.59
CA ASN A 157 17.81 6.74 -5.69
C ASN A 157 18.14 7.91 -4.74
N ASP A 158 17.49 9.05 -4.94
CA ASP A 158 17.71 10.26 -4.15
C ASP A 158 17.06 10.17 -2.76
N VAL A 159 16.13 9.23 -2.57
CA VAL A 159 15.45 8.98 -1.29
C VAL A 159 15.87 7.62 -0.72
N PHE A 160 16.20 7.60 0.57
CA PHE A 160 16.56 6.38 1.28
C PHE A 160 15.31 5.64 1.75
N CYS A 161 14.92 4.61 1.00
CA CYS A 161 13.80 3.72 1.32
C CYS A 161 14.00 2.36 0.64
N ASP A 162 13.22 1.36 1.04
CA ASP A 162 13.22 0.06 0.39
C ASP A 162 12.67 0.14 -1.04
N LYS A 163 13.20 -0.70 -1.93
CA LYS A 163 12.84 -0.71 -3.35
C LYS A 163 12.67 -2.13 -3.86
N VAL A 164 11.60 -2.35 -4.64
CA VAL A 164 11.34 -3.60 -5.36
C VAL A 164 11.43 -3.32 -6.85
N ILE A 165 12.52 -3.77 -7.46
CA ILE A 165 12.84 -3.53 -8.88
C ILE A 165 13.25 -4.82 -9.57
N ILE A 166 13.23 -4.78 -10.90
CA ILE A 166 13.91 -5.74 -11.76
C ILE A 166 15.11 -5.05 -12.42
N ASP A 167 16.04 -5.83 -12.97
CA ASP A 167 17.11 -5.27 -13.80
C ASP A 167 16.60 -5.02 -15.22
N ASP A 168 15.98 -3.86 -15.42
CA ASP A 168 15.40 -3.45 -16.69
C ASP A 168 16.47 -3.33 -17.80
N GLN A 169 17.70 -2.91 -17.45
CA GLN A 169 18.80 -2.80 -18.40
C GLN A 169 19.22 -4.18 -18.89
N LEU A 170 19.44 -5.13 -17.98
CA LEU A 170 19.79 -6.49 -18.35
C LEU A 170 18.67 -7.20 -19.09
N ALA A 171 17.42 -7.01 -18.70
CA ALA A 171 16.27 -7.60 -19.37
C ALA A 171 16.17 -7.12 -20.83
N ALA A 172 16.34 -5.83 -21.09
CA ALA A 172 16.33 -5.27 -22.43
C ALA A 172 17.56 -5.70 -23.25
N TYR A 173 18.73 -5.78 -22.62
CA TYR A 173 19.94 -6.33 -23.25
C TYR A 173 19.69 -7.77 -23.73
N ASN A 174 19.25 -8.65 -22.86
CA ASN A 174 18.99 -10.06 -23.17
C ASN A 174 17.93 -10.22 -24.28
N ALA A 175 16.87 -9.42 -24.25
CA ALA A 175 15.86 -9.43 -25.30
C ALA A 175 16.43 -9.01 -26.65
N SER A 176 17.29 -8.00 -26.69
CA SER A 176 17.96 -7.52 -27.92
C SER A 176 18.99 -8.54 -28.42
N GLU A 177 19.79 -9.08 -27.53
CA GLU A 177 20.78 -10.14 -27.85
C GLU A 177 20.08 -11.37 -28.44
N PHE A 178 18.91 -11.77 -27.95
CA PHE A 178 18.12 -12.85 -28.52
C PHE A 178 17.80 -12.60 -30.00
N PHE A 179 17.38 -11.40 -30.39
CA PHE A 179 17.12 -11.09 -31.80
C PHE A 179 18.41 -11.10 -32.63
N ILE A 180 19.52 -10.58 -32.13
CA ILE A 180 20.80 -10.51 -32.80
C ILE A 180 21.34 -11.93 -33.05
N THR A 181 21.31 -12.77 -32.04
CA THR A 181 21.81 -14.17 -32.14
C THR A 181 20.97 -15.04 -33.08
N ASN A 182 19.67 -14.68 -33.22
CA ASN A 182 18.79 -15.33 -34.21
C ASN A 182 18.85 -14.66 -35.60
N ASN A 183 19.90 -13.85 -35.87
CA ASN A 183 20.17 -13.22 -37.16
C ASN A 183 19.13 -12.22 -37.68
N TYR A 184 18.30 -11.64 -36.80
CA TYR A 184 17.47 -10.50 -37.18
C TYR A 184 18.36 -9.28 -37.45
N LYS A 185 18.20 -8.65 -38.64
CA LYS A 185 19.03 -7.52 -39.07
C LYS A 185 18.42 -6.16 -38.77
N ASN A 186 17.09 -6.10 -38.63
CA ASN A 186 16.38 -4.86 -38.39
C ASN A 186 15.58 -5.03 -37.09
N ILE A 187 16.06 -4.41 -36.03
CA ILE A 187 15.45 -4.47 -34.69
C ILE A 187 15.00 -3.06 -34.33
N ALA A 188 13.71 -2.89 -34.04
CA ALA A 188 13.15 -1.59 -33.63
C ALA A 188 12.86 -1.59 -32.13
N LEU A 189 13.18 -0.50 -31.45
CA LEU A 189 12.82 -0.26 -30.06
C LEU A 189 11.69 0.79 -30.01
N ILE A 190 10.60 0.43 -29.33
CA ILE A 190 9.54 1.37 -28.94
C ILE A 190 9.64 1.57 -27.43
N THR A 191 9.85 2.80 -27.00
CA THR A 191 10.16 3.08 -25.60
C THR A 191 9.62 4.44 -25.15
N THR A 192 9.56 4.65 -23.83
CA THR A 192 9.18 5.93 -23.19
C THR A 192 10.42 6.66 -22.68
N VAL A 193 11.43 6.85 -23.54
CA VAL A 193 12.83 7.17 -23.24
C VAL A 193 13.03 8.28 -22.21
N ASP A 194 12.31 9.38 -22.34
CA ASP A 194 12.80 10.65 -21.78
C ASP A 194 12.19 11.03 -20.42
N TYR A 195 11.26 10.24 -19.88
CA TYR A 195 10.49 10.68 -18.72
C TYR A 195 10.16 9.63 -17.68
N VAL A 196 10.56 8.38 -17.87
CA VAL A 196 10.44 7.33 -16.82
C VAL A 196 11.73 6.53 -16.72
N SER A 197 12.18 6.30 -15.50
CA SER A 197 13.43 5.57 -15.20
C SER A 197 13.52 4.22 -15.92
N VAL A 198 12.43 3.46 -15.93
CA VAL A 198 12.32 2.14 -16.59
C VAL A 198 12.57 2.23 -18.10
N GLY A 199 11.98 3.22 -18.79
CA GLY A 199 12.18 3.42 -20.23
C GLY A 199 13.63 3.73 -20.59
N LYS A 200 14.30 4.56 -19.78
CA LYS A 200 15.71 4.90 -19.92
C LYS A 200 16.60 3.67 -19.79
N LEU A 201 16.43 2.88 -18.71
CA LEU A 201 17.21 1.66 -18.46
C LEU A 201 17.04 0.63 -19.58
N ARG A 202 15.81 0.42 -20.07
CA ARG A 202 15.55 -0.49 -21.21
C ARG A 202 16.21 -0.01 -22.49
N THR A 203 16.22 1.30 -22.74
CA THR A 203 16.92 1.87 -23.90
C THR A 203 18.43 1.67 -23.81
N GLU A 204 19.02 1.89 -22.63
CA GLU A 204 20.45 1.62 -22.39
C GLU A 204 20.79 0.15 -22.61
N GLY A 205 19.95 -0.78 -22.15
CA GLY A 205 20.11 -2.20 -22.36
C GLY A 205 20.07 -2.58 -23.86
N TYR A 206 19.09 -2.03 -24.59
CA TYR A 206 18.99 -2.21 -26.05
C TYR A 206 20.25 -1.72 -26.78
N LEU A 207 20.68 -0.49 -26.50
CA LEU A 207 21.87 0.11 -27.16
C LEU A 207 23.16 -0.66 -26.80
N LYS A 208 23.26 -1.22 -25.60
CA LYS A 208 24.44 -2.00 -25.18
C LYS A 208 24.54 -3.35 -25.89
N ALA A 209 23.41 -3.90 -26.37
CA ALA A 209 23.38 -5.15 -27.10
C ALA A 209 23.75 -5.00 -28.57
N LEU A 210 23.56 -3.81 -29.17
CA LEU A 210 23.91 -3.49 -30.55
C LEU A 210 25.42 -3.22 -30.70
#